data_f16f24c39ae9f00029a9c8f5f173f547
#
_entry.id   f16f24c39ae9f00029a9c8f5f173f547
#
_cell.length_a   1.000
_cell.length_b   1.000
_cell.length_c   1.000
_cell.angle_alpha   90.00
_cell.angle_beta   90.00
_cell.angle_gamma   90.00
#
_symmetry.space_group_name_H-M   'P 1'
#
loop_
_entity.id
_entity.type
_entity.pdbx_description
1 polymer ?
#
loop_
_entity_poly.entity_id
_entity_poly.type
_entity_poly.pdbx_seq_one_letter_code
_entity_poly.pdbx_strand_id
1 'polypeptide(L)'
;MGTFTGHVLPGTFLFLLGTWWTFGAWRVYILGRLRRRSYLYTASFALPKLPKRLCVEGLGKVLCASVGTAGELATAYYDGHFAAMGNAQHISMYVFYGLSGLTDLLTVHGAPLPVGTDHCLLLMAVCVEGFLFHFHLHGRTHLDVLIHTLLVYTIAAEAVCIAIEMARRKSALAALGRAYFGVVQGTWFFQVGFILYNPLPDAQKWVENHHNMMLATAIYTWHLMGALLYVGVLGVVAWLWCARCEGVGKNRD
;
A
#
# COMPACT_ATOMS: atom_id res chain seq x y z
N MET A 1 13.65 16.05 -10.15
CA MET A 1 14.40 14.79 -10.40
C MET A 1 14.10 13.83 -9.26
N GLY A 2 13.92 12.52 -9.53
CA GLY A 2 13.69 11.52 -8.48
C GLY A 2 14.89 11.42 -7.54
N THR A 3 14.63 11.03 -6.29
CA THR A 3 15.66 10.84 -5.26
C THR A 3 15.45 9.51 -4.53
N PHE A 4 16.47 9.01 -3.83
CA PHE A 4 16.34 7.83 -2.99
C PHE A 4 15.23 8.01 -1.94
N THR A 5 15.24 9.14 -1.24
CA THR A 5 14.22 9.47 -0.23
C THR A 5 12.82 9.56 -0.82
N GLY A 6 12.68 10.08 -2.06
CA GLY A 6 11.41 10.15 -2.78
C GLY A 6 10.80 8.78 -3.12
N HIS A 7 11.59 7.69 -3.06
CA HIS A 7 11.11 6.32 -3.22
C HIS A 7 10.93 5.60 -1.87
N VAL A 8 11.86 5.82 -0.94
CA VAL A 8 11.81 5.16 0.38
C VAL A 8 10.62 5.64 1.21
N LEU A 9 10.28 6.92 1.15
CA LEU A 9 9.16 7.47 1.92
C LEU A 9 7.81 6.84 1.53
N PRO A 10 7.34 6.91 0.27
CA PRO A 10 6.10 6.24 -0.13
C PRO A 10 6.19 4.72 0.03
N GLY A 11 7.35 4.10 -0.26
CA GLY A 11 7.58 2.68 -0.04
C GLY A 11 7.35 2.27 1.42
N THR A 12 7.82 3.08 2.39
CA THR A 12 7.57 2.84 3.82
C THR A 12 6.09 2.93 4.15
N PHE A 13 5.39 3.95 3.64
CA PHE A 13 3.96 4.12 3.91
C PHE A 13 3.14 2.93 3.37
N LEU A 14 3.38 2.54 2.13
CA LEU A 14 2.68 1.42 1.50
C LEU A 14 3.02 0.08 2.15
N PHE A 15 4.27 -0.17 2.51
CA PHE A 15 4.67 -1.38 3.23
C PHE A 15 3.99 -1.50 4.59
N LEU A 16 3.97 -0.42 5.37
CA LEU A 16 3.30 -0.39 6.67
C LEU A 16 1.78 -0.57 6.52
N LEU A 17 1.18 0.08 5.54
CA LEU A 17 -0.25 -0.02 5.26
C LEU A 17 -0.63 -1.44 4.79
N GLY A 18 0.12 -2.02 3.85
CA GLY A 18 -0.07 -3.40 3.37
C GLY A 18 0.11 -4.43 4.49
N THR A 19 1.09 -4.23 5.38
CA THR A 19 1.29 -5.05 6.59
C THR A 19 0.09 -4.97 7.53
N TRP A 20 -0.39 -3.76 7.78
CA TRP A 20 -1.58 -3.50 8.58
C TRP A 20 -2.82 -4.17 8.00
N TRP A 21 -3.07 -4.02 6.70
CA TRP A 21 -4.18 -4.68 6.01
C TRP A 21 -4.08 -6.19 6.04
N THR A 22 -2.88 -6.74 5.86
CA THR A 22 -2.63 -8.19 5.94
C THR A 22 -3.03 -8.74 7.30
N PHE A 23 -2.52 -8.15 8.38
CA PHE A 23 -2.84 -8.59 9.73
C PHE A 23 -4.33 -8.40 10.05
N GLY A 24 -4.91 -7.26 9.64
CA GLY A 24 -6.33 -6.95 9.81
C GLY A 24 -7.24 -7.95 9.11
N ALA A 25 -6.99 -8.23 7.84
CA ALA A 25 -7.78 -9.17 7.04
C ALA A 25 -7.72 -10.60 7.61
N TRP A 26 -6.52 -11.09 7.93
CA TRP A 26 -6.36 -12.38 8.59
C TRP A 26 -7.08 -12.45 9.93
N ARG A 27 -6.92 -11.43 10.77
CA ARG A 27 -7.59 -11.37 12.08
C ARG A 27 -9.12 -11.42 11.95
N VAL A 28 -9.70 -10.62 11.07
CA VAL A 28 -11.15 -10.60 10.85
C VAL A 28 -11.63 -11.94 10.31
N TYR A 29 -10.91 -12.54 9.38
CA TYR A 29 -11.22 -13.85 8.82
C TYR A 29 -11.17 -14.96 9.90
N ILE A 30 -10.08 -15.02 10.66
CA ILE A 30 -9.88 -16.06 11.70
C ILE A 30 -10.92 -15.93 12.82
N LEU A 31 -11.16 -14.72 13.33
CA LEU A 31 -12.19 -14.50 14.33
C LEU A 31 -13.59 -14.83 13.81
N GLY A 32 -13.87 -14.55 12.54
CA GLY A 32 -15.11 -14.97 11.89
C GLY A 32 -15.25 -16.49 11.90
N ARG A 33 -14.20 -17.24 11.56
CA ARG A 33 -14.20 -18.71 11.59
C ARG A 33 -14.40 -19.26 13.01
N LEU A 34 -13.68 -18.73 14.00
CA LEU A 34 -13.78 -19.16 15.40
C LEU A 34 -15.18 -18.87 15.99
N ARG A 35 -15.78 -17.74 15.61
CA ARG A 35 -17.10 -17.32 16.10
C ARG A 35 -18.26 -17.76 15.20
N ARG A 36 -18.02 -18.60 14.19
CA ARG A 36 -19.00 -19.05 13.18
C ARG A 36 -19.74 -17.91 12.48
N ARG A 37 -19.03 -16.81 12.20
CA ARG A 37 -19.52 -15.64 11.45
C ARG A 37 -18.86 -15.56 10.08
N SER A 38 -19.60 -15.10 9.09
CA SER A 38 -19.04 -14.82 7.76
C SER A 38 -18.06 -13.64 7.83
N TYR A 39 -17.01 -13.70 7.03
CA TYR A 39 -16.17 -12.54 6.75
C TYR A 39 -17.05 -11.44 6.14
N LEU A 40 -16.82 -10.20 6.57
CA LEU A 40 -17.40 -9.02 5.95
C LEU A 40 -16.28 -8.03 5.68
N TYR A 41 -16.27 -7.49 4.45
CA TYR A 41 -15.27 -6.55 4.00
C TYR A 41 -15.24 -5.28 4.85
N THR A 42 -14.08 -4.65 4.91
CA THR A 42 -13.88 -3.34 5.52
C THR A 42 -12.71 -2.63 4.85
N ALA A 43 -12.86 -1.35 4.54
CA ALA A 43 -11.77 -0.56 3.97
C ALA A 43 -10.65 -0.34 5.00
N SER A 44 -11.03 -0.15 6.27
CA SER A 44 -10.10 0.08 7.37
C SER A 44 -10.29 -0.91 8.52
N PHE A 45 -9.21 -1.23 9.24
CA PHE A 45 -9.20 -2.18 10.33
C PHE A 45 -9.02 -1.49 11.69
N ALA A 46 -9.86 -1.86 12.66
CA ALA A 46 -9.74 -1.36 14.03
C ALA A 46 -8.61 -2.05 14.79
N LEU A 47 -7.88 -1.31 15.63
CA LEU A 47 -6.94 -1.87 16.59
C LEU A 47 -7.66 -2.68 17.68
N PRO A 48 -7.12 -3.86 18.02
CA PRO A 48 -7.64 -4.62 19.16
C PRO A 48 -7.54 -3.79 20.43
N LYS A 49 -8.56 -3.89 21.30
CA LYS A 49 -8.62 -3.24 22.63
C LYS A 49 -8.75 -1.70 22.60
N LEU A 50 -8.68 -1.04 21.45
CA LEU A 50 -8.96 0.38 21.35
C LEU A 50 -10.41 0.65 20.93
N PRO A 51 -10.99 1.80 21.33
CA PRO A 51 -12.31 2.20 20.86
C PRO A 51 -12.35 2.21 19.34
N LYS A 52 -13.40 1.66 18.72
CA LYS A 52 -13.56 1.66 17.25
C LYS A 52 -13.52 3.08 16.66
N ARG A 53 -13.94 4.09 17.44
CA ARG A 53 -13.89 5.49 17.05
C ARG A 53 -12.47 6.01 16.82
N LEU A 54 -11.44 5.38 17.39
CA LEU A 54 -10.05 5.68 17.08
C LEU A 54 -9.65 4.93 15.79
N CYS A 55 -9.96 5.53 14.66
CA CYS A 55 -9.57 5.01 13.34
C CYS A 55 -8.09 5.29 13.08
N VAL A 56 -7.21 4.46 13.64
CA VAL A 56 -5.74 4.63 13.53
C VAL A 56 -5.29 4.58 12.07
N GLU A 57 -5.93 3.74 11.25
CA GLU A 57 -5.63 3.65 9.82
C GLU A 57 -5.97 4.95 9.09
N GLY A 58 -7.16 5.50 9.29
CA GLY A 58 -7.56 6.77 8.68
C GLY A 58 -6.65 7.92 9.12
N LEU A 59 -6.31 8.00 10.43
CA LEU A 59 -5.35 8.98 10.95
C LEU A 59 -3.96 8.79 10.33
N GLY A 60 -3.50 7.55 10.20
CA GLY A 60 -2.21 7.23 9.59
C GLY A 60 -2.15 7.65 8.12
N LYS A 61 -3.19 7.35 7.32
CA LYS A 61 -3.29 7.79 5.92
C LYS A 61 -3.24 9.32 5.80
N VAL A 62 -4.02 10.04 6.62
CA VAL A 62 -4.02 11.52 6.61
C VAL A 62 -2.66 12.08 6.99
N LEU A 63 -2.03 11.54 8.05
CA LEU A 63 -0.70 11.97 8.48
C LEU A 63 0.36 11.72 7.40
N CYS A 64 0.41 10.51 6.84
CA CYS A 64 1.36 10.17 5.78
C CYS A 64 1.15 11.05 4.53
N ALA A 65 -0.10 11.28 4.14
CA ALA A 65 -0.44 12.16 3.03
C ALA A 65 -0.01 13.61 3.29
N SER A 66 -0.21 14.11 4.51
CA SER A 66 0.22 15.47 4.90
C SER A 66 1.74 15.61 4.87
N VAL A 67 2.47 14.62 5.42
CA VAL A 67 3.95 14.61 5.41
C VAL A 67 4.48 14.52 3.99
N GLY A 68 3.93 13.63 3.16
CA GLY A 68 4.32 13.49 1.76
C GLY A 68 4.07 14.76 0.96
N THR A 69 2.86 15.34 1.08
CA THR A 69 2.50 16.60 0.43
C THR A 69 3.42 17.76 0.85
N ALA A 70 3.72 17.88 2.15
CA ALA A 70 4.62 18.92 2.64
C ALA A 70 6.05 18.75 2.10
N GLY A 71 6.56 17.52 2.03
CA GLY A 71 7.87 17.22 1.45
C GLY A 71 7.95 17.54 -0.04
N GLU A 72 6.92 17.19 -0.80
CA GLU A 72 6.84 17.52 -2.23
C GLU A 72 6.72 19.03 -2.46
N LEU A 73 5.93 19.75 -1.67
CA LEU A 73 5.83 21.20 -1.73
C LEU A 73 7.16 21.87 -1.41
N ALA A 74 7.85 21.43 -0.35
CA ALA A 74 9.15 22.00 0.04
C ALA A 74 10.22 21.85 -1.05
N THR A 75 10.15 20.79 -1.86
CA THR A 75 11.11 20.51 -2.95
C THR A 75 10.65 20.99 -4.33
N ALA A 76 9.39 21.40 -4.46
CA ALA A 76 8.81 21.86 -5.75
C ALA A 76 9.17 23.30 -6.11
N TYR A 77 9.50 24.13 -5.11
CA TYR A 77 9.81 25.54 -5.31
C TYR A 77 11.29 25.73 -5.58
N TYR A 78 11.60 26.40 -6.69
CA TYR A 78 12.92 26.86 -7.04
C TYR A 78 12.85 28.32 -7.48
N ASP A 79 13.70 29.18 -6.95
CA ASP A 79 13.73 30.64 -7.19
C ASP A 79 12.34 31.32 -7.04
N GLY A 80 11.54 30.88 -6.06
CA GLY A 80 10.22 31.46 -5.79
C GLY A 80 9.12 31.00 -6.74
N HIS A 81 9.40 30.11 -7.69
CA HIS A 81 8.44 29.56 -8.63
C HIS A 81 8.23 28.06 -8.42
N PHE A 82 6.98 27.62 -8.61
CA PHE A 82 6.65 26.19 -8.66
C PHE A 82 7.14 25.62 -10.00
N ALA A 83 8.31 24.96 -9.98
CA ALA A 83 9.00 24.54 -11.19
C ALA A 83 8.92 23.04 -11.48
N ALA A 84 8.51 22.22 -10.52
CA ALA A 84 8.61 20.76 -10.62
C ALA A 84 7.24 20.10 -10.82
N MET A 85 6.83 19.87 -12.08
CA MET A 85 5.55 19.22 -12.40
C MET A 85 5.46 17.77 -11.87
N GLY A 86 6.60 17.05 -11.74
CA GLY A 86 6.62 15.73 -11.09
C GLY A 86 6.16 15.78 -9.64
N ASN A 87 6.52 16.83 -8.89
CA ASN A 87 6.04 17.02 -7.53
C ASN A 87 4.52 17.25 -7.49
N ALA A 88 3.94 17.97 -8.48
CA ALA A 88 2.49 18.14 -8.58
C ALA A 88 1.76 16.79 -8.74
N GLN A 89 2.32 15.85 -9.52
CA GLN A 89 1.78 14.50 -9.67
C GLN A 89 1.82 13.75 -8.33
N HIS A 90 2.95 13.79 -7.61
CA HIS A 90 3.10 13.14 -6.30
C HIS A 90 2.15 13.75 -5.26
N ILE A 91 2.01 15.09 -5.22
CA ILE A 91 1.05 15.78 -4.35
C ILE A 91 -0.36 15.28 -4.62
N SER A 92 -0.75 15.11 -5.90
CA SER A 92 -2.07 14.59 -6.25
C SER A 92 -2.28 13.17 -5.69
N MET A 93 -1.28 12.28 -5.81
CA MET A 93 -1.34 10.93 -5.22
C MET A 93 -1.56 10.99 -3.70
N TYR A 94 -0.74 11.77 -2.98
CA TYR A 94 -0.87 11.92 -1.53
C TYR A 94 -2.23 12.49 -1.12
N VAL A 95 -2.75 13.49 -1.85
CA VAL A 95 -4.08 14.06 -1.56
C VAL A 95 -5.18 13.01 -1.69
N PHE A 96 -5.18 12.16 -2.72
CA PHE A 96 -6.19 11.11 -2.86
C PHE A 96 -6.09 10.06 -1.75
N TYR A 97 -4.89 9.67 -1.30
CA TYR A 97 -4.73 8.80 -0.12
C TYR A 97 -5.19 9.49 1.16
N GLY A 98 -4.94 10.79 1.31
CA GLY A 98 -5.45 11.61 2.43
C GLY A 98 -6.97 11.67 2.46
N LEU A 99 -7.63 11.85 1.31
CA LEU A 99 -9.09 11.82 1.16
C LEU A 99 -9.66 10.44 1.52
N SER A 100 -9.00 9.35 1.11
CA SER A 100 -9.36 7.99 1.55
C SER A 100 -9.29 7.88 3.08
N GLY A 101 -8.22 8.37 3.71
CA GLY A 101 -8.08 8.38 5.17
C GLY A 101 -9.14 9.22 5.88
N LEU A 102 -9.45 10.40 5.34
CA LEU A 102 -10.54 11.26 5.86
C LEU A 102 -11.89 10.55 5.76
N THR A 103 -12.15 9.85 4.66
CA THR A 103 -13.39 9.09 4.49
C THR A 103 -13.50 7.94 5.48
N ASP A 104 -12.39 7.25 5.79
CA ASP A 104 -12.35 6.23 6.84
C ASP A 104 -12.73 6.83 8.21
N LEU A 105 -12.19 8.01 8.55
CA LEU A 105 -12.52 8.72 9.78
C LEU A 105 -14.00 9.08 9.83
N LEU A 106 -14.53 9.69 8.77
CA LEU A 106 -15.93 10.08 8.68
C LEU A 106 -16.87 8.87 8.81
N THR A 107 -16.55 7.77 8.13
CA THR A 107 -17.33 6.51 8.20
C THR A 107 -17.36 5.94 9.62
N VAL A 108 -16.22 5.89 10.30
CA VAL A 108 -16.12 5.37 11.67
C VAL A 108 -16.84 6.27 12.68
N HIS A 109 -16.91 7.59 12.43
CA HIS A 109 -17.64 8.53 13.27
C HIS A 109 -19.14 8.63 12.93
N GLY A 110 -19.63 7.84 11.98
CA GLY A 110 -21.06 7.76 11.66
C GLY A 110 -21.58 8.87 10.77
N ALA A 111 -20.70 9.49 9.96
CA ALA A 111 -21.14 10.42 8.93
C ALA A 111 -22.11 9.70 7.95
N PRO A 112 -23.17 10.39 7.46
CA PRO A 112 -24.19 9.80 6.58
C PRO A 112 -23.67 9.60 5.15
N LEU A 113 -22.59 8.84 5.00
CA LEU A 113 -22.00 8.50 3.70
C LEU A 113 -22.67 7.24 3.11
N PRO A 114 -22.83 7.16 1.78
CA PRO A 114 -23.28 5.94 1.13
C PRO A 114 -22.37 4.76 1.49
N VAL A 115 -22.97 3.57 1.62
CA VAL A 115 -22.20 2.35 1.96
C VAL A 115 -21.16 2.03 0.89
N GLY A 116 -19.90 1.90 1.29
CA GLY A 116 -18.77 1.60 0.40
C GLY A 116 -18.05 2.84 -0.13
N THR A 117 -18.41 4.06 0.32
CA THR A 117 -17.69 5.28 -0.05
C THR A 117 -16.21 5.21 0.35
N ASP A 118 -15.89 4.61 1.49
CA ASP A 118 -14.53 4.35 1.98
C ASP A 118 -13.71 3.51 0.99
N HIS A 119 -14.26 2.40 0.52
CA HIS A 119 -13.62 1.56 -0.51
C HIS A 119 -13.52 2.28 -1.86
N CYS A 120 -14.55 3.04 -2.23
CA CYS A 120 -14.56 3.80 -3.48
C CYS A 120 -13.42 4.84 -3.50
N LEU A 121 -13.24 5.59 -2.42
CA LEU A 121 -12.15 6.58 -2.30
C LEU A 121 -10.76 5.90 -2.28
N LEU A 122 -10.64 4.73 -1.64
CA LEU A 122 -9.40 3.95 -1.70
C LEU A 122 -9.12 3.46 -3.12
N LEU A 123 -10.12 2.93 -3.82
CA LEU A 123 -9.98 2.51 -5.23
C LEU A 123 -9.57 3.69 -6.11
N MET A 124 -10.20 4.84 -5.93
CA MET A 124 -9.84 6.06 -6.67
C MET A 124 -8.39 6.48 -6.40
N ALA A 125 -7.92 6.43 -5.14
CA ALA A 125 -6.54 6.76 -4.79
C ALA A 125 -5.55 5.85 -5.54
N VAL A 126 -5.78 4.53 -5.51
CA VAL A 126 -4.94 3.55 -6.21
C VAL A 126 -5.01 3.73 -7.74
N CYS A 127 -6.20 4.00 -8.30
CA CYS A 127 -6.33 4.26 -9.74
C CYS A 127 -5.60 5.53 -10.18
N VAL A 128 -5.69 6.62 -9.39
CA VAL A 128 -4.98 7.88 -9.67
C VAL A 128 -3.47 7.67 -9.57
N GLU A 129 -3.01 6.93 -8.57
CA GLU A 129 -1.60 6.54 -8.46
C GLU A 129 -1.13 5.82 -9.72
N GLY A 130 -1.80 4.75 -10.14
CA GLY A 130 -1.45 4.00 -11.34
C GLY A 130 -1.50 4.84 -12.61
N PHE A 131 -2.51 5.70 -12.77
CA PHE A 131 -2.62 6.63 -13.88
C PHE A 131 -1.43 7.60 -13.95
N LEU A 132 -1.12 8.26 -12.84
CA LEU A 132 -0.02 9.23 -12.80
C LEU A 132 1.34 8.57 -13.00
N PHE A 133 1.58 7.39 -12.44
CA PHE A 133 2.82 6.64 -12.69
C PHE A 133 2.95 6.22 -14.15
N HIS A 134 1.88 5.80 -14.80
CA HIS A 134 1.92 5.48 -16.23
C HIS A 134 2.39 6.66 -17.08
N PHE A 135 1.88 7.87 -16.81
CA PHE A 135 2.26 9.09 -17.55
C PHE A 135 3.56 9.74 -17.06
N HIS A 136 4.09 9.31 -15.91
CA HIS A 136 5.37 9.81 -15.39
C HIS A 136 6.60 9.21 -16.09
N LEU A 137 6.41 8.29 -17.03
CA LEU A 137 7.48 7.53 -17.69
C LEU A 137 8.10 8.23 -18.91
N HIS A 138 7.53 9.34 -19.40
CA HIS A 138 7.99 10.01 -20.59
C HIS A 138 9.40 10.59 -20.41
N GLY A 139 10.29 10.31 -21.40
CA GLY A 139 11.66 10.82 -21.41
C GLY A 139 12.63 10.12 -20.46
N ARG A 140 12.25 8.98 -19.88
CA ARG A 140 13.10 8.14 -19.00
C ARG A 140 13.86 7.08 -19.79
N THR A 141 14.91 6.52 -19.21
CA THR A 141 15.67 5.39 -19.78
C THR A 141 14.80 4.12 -19.82
N HIS A 142 15.14 3.16 -20.69
CA HIS A 142 14.35 1.90 -20.80
C HIS A 142 14.34 1.10 -19.50
N LEU A 143 15.44 1.11 -18.73
CA LEU A 143 15.47 0.47 -17.42
C LEU A 143 14.52 1.15 -16.44
N ASP A 144 14.51 2.48 -16.37
CA ASP A 144 13.63 3.27 -15.52
C ASP A 144 12.15 3.02 -15.90
N VAL A 145 11.84 3.03 -17.21
CA VAL A 145 10.51 2.69 -17.73
C VAL A 145 10.09 1.28 -17.33
N LEU A 146 10.97 0.27 -17.45
CA LEU A 146 10.68 -1.11 -17.11
C LEU A 146 10.28 -1.26 -15.64
N ILE A 147 11.11 -0.75 -14.71
CA ILE A 147 10.88 -0.94 -13.28
C ILE A 147 9.64 -0.20 -12.77
N HIS A 148 9.32 0.96 -13.35
CA HIS A 148 8.07 1.65 -13.03
C HIS A 148 6.85 1.00 -13.71
N THR A 149 7.01 0.39 -14.89
CA THR A 149 5.92 -0.38 -15.51
C THR A 149 5.56 -1.60 -14.67
N LEU A 150 6.54 -2.29 -14.06
CA LEU A 150 6.27 -3.37 -13.11
C LEU A 150 5.50 -2.88 -11.88
N LEU A 151 5.80 -1.66 -11.41
CA LEU A 151 5.03 -1.01 -10.35
C LEU A 151 3.58 -0.73 -10.80
N VAL A 152 3.38 -0.18 -12.00
CA VAL A 152 2.03 0.08 -12.55
C VAL A 152 1.20 -1.20 -12.64
N TYR A 153 1.81 -2.33 -13.03
CA TYR A 153 1.10 -3.62 -13.04
C TYR A 153 0.70 -4.07 -11.62
N THR A 154 1.55 -3.82 -10.62
CA THR A 154 1.24 -4.11 -9.22
C THR A 154 0.06 -3.26 -8.73
N ILE A 155 0.06 -1.95 -9.03
CA ILE A 155 -1.01 -1.02 -8.70
C ILE A 155 -2.33 -1.44 -9.37
N ALA A 156 -2.28 -1.80 -10.65
CA ALA A 156 -3.46 -2.27 -11.37
C ALA A 156 -4.05 -3.56 -10.75
N ALA A 157 -3.19 -4.49 -10.35
CA ALA A 157 -3.62 -5.72 -9.67
C ALA A 157 -4.25 -5.43 -8.29
N GLU A 158 -3.72 -4.44 -7.54
CA GLU A 158 -4.32 -3.98 -6.28
C GLU A 158 -5.70 -3.36 -6.52
N ALA A 159 -5.83 -2.47 -7.50
CA ALA A 159 -7.12 -1.86 -7.87
C ALA A 159 -8.17 -2.93 -8.22
N VAL A 160 -7.79 -3.97 -8.97
CA VAL A 160 -8.66 -5.12 -9.28
C VAL A 160 -9.08 -5.86 -8.00
N CYS A 161 -8.16 -6.07 -7.06
CA CYS A 161 -8.48 -6.71 -5.77
C CYS A 161 -9.49 -5.88 -4.98
N ILE A 162 -9.33 -4.55 -4.91
CA ILE A 162 -10.27 -3.65 -4.23
C ILE A 162 -11.64 -3.69 -4.92
N ALA A 163 -11.69 -3.65 -6.25
CA ALA A 163 -12.94 -3.74 -7.00
C ALA A 163 -13.67 -5.07 -6.75
N ILE A 164 -12.93 -6.19 -6.70
CA ILE A 164 -13.49 -7.51 -6.34
C ILE A 164 -13.98 -7.52 -4.89
N GLU A 165 -13.26 -6.90 -3.95
CA GLU A 165 -13.65 -6.78 -2.55
C GLU A 165 -14.98 -6.01 -2.42
N MET A 166 -15.16 -4.92 -3.18
CA MET A 166 -16.42 -4.16 -3.25
C MET A 166 -17.56 -4.99 -3.84
N ALA A 167 -17.31 -5.72 -4.91
CA ALA A 167 -18.31 -6.55 -5.58
C ALA A 167 -18.66 -7.80 -4.76
N ARG A 168 -17.69 -8.39 -4.05
CA ARG A 168 -17.81 -9.64 -3.29
C ARG A 168 -17.50 -9.41 -1.81
N ARG A 169 -18.40 -8.76 -1.11
CA ARG A 169 -18.25 -8.29 0.28
C ARG A 169 -17.88 -9.36 1.32
N LYS A 170 -17.93 -10.64 0.97
CA LYS A 170 -17.56 -11.78 1.83
C LYS A 170 -16.23 -12.43 1.44
N SER A 171 -15.50 -11.87 0.48
CA SER A 171 -14.24 -12.43 -0.02
C SER A 171 -13.05 -11.94 0.82
N ALA A 172 -12.62 -12.73 1.80
CA ALA A 172 -11.38 -12.48 2.51
C ALA A 172 -10.16 -12.55 1.59
N LEU A 173 -10.23 -13.36 0.51
CA LEU A 173 -9.14 -13.49 -0.45
C LEU A 173 -8.91 -12.20 -1.24
N ALA A 174 -9.97 -11.45 -1.58
CA ALA A 174 -9.82 -10.16 -2.25
C ALA A 174 -9.14 -9.12 -1.32
N ALA A 175 -9.53 -9.08 -0.03
CA ALA A 175 -8.88 -8.22 0.96
C ALA A 175 -7.41 -8.59 1.19
N LEU A 176 -7.08 -9.89 1.22
CA LEU A 176 -5.69 -10.35 1.29
C LEU A 176 -4.91 -10.05 0.01
N GLY A 177 -5.56 -10.09 -1.16
CA GLY A 177 -4.96 -9.68 -2.43
C GLY A 177 -4.60 -8.20 -2.45
N ARG A 178 -5.51 -7.32 -2.01
CA ARG A 178 -5.23 -5.90 -1.81
C ARG A 178 -4.02 -5.69 -0.91
N ALA A 179 -4.02 -6.33 0.25
CA ALA A 179 -2.94 -6.23 1.22
C ALA A 179 -1.60 -6.75 0.67
N TYR A 180 -1.63 -7.87 -0.05
CA TYR A 180 -0.46 -8.46 -0.71
C TYR A 180 0.16 -7.49 -1.73
N PHE A 181 -0.64 -6.91 -2.63
CA PHE A 181 -0.12 -5.97 -3.61
C PHE A 181 0.35 -4.66 -2.98
N GLY A 182 -0.26 -4.20 -1.88
CA GLY A 182 0.26 -3.09 -1.09
C GLY A 182 1.65 -3.37 -0.48
N VAL A 183 1.89 -4.60 0.02
CA VAL A 183 3.23 -5.04 0.48
C VAL A 183 4.21 -5.08 -0.69
N VAL A 184 3.82 -5.64 -1.85
CA VAL A 184 4.66 -5.69 -3.05
C VAL A 184 5.04 -4.28 -3.50
N GLN A 185 4.07 -3.35 -3.58
CA GLN A 185 4.35 -1.96 -3.90
C GLN A 185 5.38 -1.36 -2.95
N GLY A 186 5.15 -1.45 -1.64
CA GLY A 186 6.06 -0.91 -0.64
C GLY A 186 7.49 -1.43 -0.79
N THR A 187 7.66 -2.75 -0.91
CA THR A 187 8.99 -3.36 -1.09
C THR A 187 9.61 -3.04 -2.45
N TRP A 188 8.81 -2.94 -3.50
CA TRP A 188 9.29 -2.60 -4.84
C TRP A 188 9.73 -1.14 -4.95
N PHE A 189 9.07 -0.21 -4.26
CA PHE A 189 9.53 1.18 -4.16
C PHE A 189 10.94 1.29 -3.58
N PHE A 190 11.26 0.52 -2.52
CA PHE A 190 12.63 0.46 -2.00
C PHE A 190 13.60 -0.05 -3.07
N GLN A 191 13.25 -1.12 -3.77
CA GLN A 191 14.11 -1.69 -4.82
C GLN A 191 14.35 -0.70 -5.97
N VAL A 192 13.33 0.02 -6.43
CA VAL A 192 13.44 1.08 -7.43
C VAL A 192 14.39 2.18 -6.95
N GLY A 193 14.25 2.59 -5.67
CA GLY A 193 15.16 3.55 -5.04
C GLY A 193 16.62 3.08 -5.08
N PHE A 194 16.89 1.82 -4.77
CA PHE A 194 18.23 1.24 -4.84
C PHE A 194 18.76 1.08 -6.26
N ILE A 195 17.91 0.76 -7.24
CA ILE A 195 18.33 0.64 -8.64
C ILE A 195 18.72 2.01 -9.22
N LEU A 196 17.90 3.04 -9.00
CA LEU A 196 18.07 4.33 -9.67
C LEU A 196 18.91 5.34 -8.87
N TYR A 197 18.85 5.29 -7.55
CA TYR A 197 19.36 6.34 -6.64
C TYR A 197 20.13 5.75 -5.46
N ASN A 198 20.88 4.67 -5.66
CA ASN A 198 21.60 4.00 -4.58
C ASN A 198 22.42 5.00 -3.74
N PRO A 199 22.16 5.11 -2.42
CA PRO A 199 22.83 6.08 -1.56
C PRO A 199 24.23 5.65 -1.12
N LEU A 200 24.64 4.38 -1.39
CA LEU A 200 25.93 3.86 -0.97
C LEU A 200 27.03 4.39 -1.89
N PRO A 201 28.12 4.98 -1.31
CA PRO A 201 29.14 5.68 -2.11
C PRO A 201 29.88 4.79 -3.12
N ASP A 202 30.08 3.51 -2.79
CA ASP A 202 30.81 2.55 -3.62
C ASP A 202 29.87 1.60 -4.40
N ALA A 203 28.57 1.88 -4.41
CA ALA A 203 27.62 1.01 -5.10
C ALA A 203 27.77 1.10 -6.61
N GLN A 204 27.86 -0.05 -7.25
CA GLN A 204 27.84 -0.13 -8.69
C GLN A 204 26.53 0.41 -9.24
N LYS A 205 26.61 1.42 -10.11
CA LYS A 205 25.42 1.97 -10.76
C LYS A 205 24.84 0.97 -11.74
N TRP A 206 23.52 0.84 -11.72
CA TRP A 206 22.82 0.05 -12.72
C TRP A 206 22.95 0.73 -14.09
N VAL A 207 23.48 0.00 -15.04
CA VAL A 207 23.65 0.45 -16.44
C VAL A 207 22.51 -0.16 -17.25
N GLU A 208 21.99 0.62 -18.20
CA GLU A 208 20.99 0.13 -19.15
C GLU A 208 21.62 -0.89 -20.10
N ASN A 209 21.36 -2.16 -19.87
CA ASN A 209 21.76 -3.29 -20.71
C ASN A 209 20.78 -4.45 -20.53
N HIS A 210 20.84 -5.41 -21.48
CA HIS A 210 19.93 -6.56 -21.46
C HIS A 210 20.03 -7.39 -20.16
N HIS A 211 21.23 -7.58 -19.62
CA HIS A 211 21.44 -8.33 -18.38
C HIS A 211 20.72 -7.69 -17.19
N ASN A 212 20.88 -6.36 -16.99
CA ASN A 212 20.25 -5.64 -15.88
C ASN A 212 18.73 -5.56 -16.03
N MET A 213 18.22 -5.48 -17.26
CA MET A 213 16.76 -5.52 -17.48
C MET A 213 16.19 -6.91 -17.12
N MET A 214 16.87 -8.00 -17.52
CA MET A 214 16.46 -9.35 -17.12
C MET A 214 16.58 -9.54 -15.60
N LEU A 215 17.65 -9.03 -14.98
CA LEU A 215 17.85 -9.11 -13.53
C LEU A 215 16.76 -8.33 -12.78
N ALA A 216 16.38 -7.14 -13.24
CA ALA A 216 15.31 -6.35 -12.61
C ALA A 216 13.97 -7.11 -12.60
N THR A 217 13.62 -7.77 -13.70
CA THR A 217 12.39 -8.59 -13.76
C THR A 217 12.48 -9.81 -12.87
N ALA A 218 13.65 -10.47 -12.77
CA ALA A 218 13.87 -11.60 -11.86
C ALA A 218 13.72 -11.14 -10.39
N ILE A 219 14.34 -10.02 -10.01
CA ILE A 219 14.21 -9.44 -8.66
C ILE A 219 12.74 -9.12 -8.35
N TYR A 220 12.00 -8.58 -9.32
CA TYR A 220 10.58 -8.31 -9.13
C TYR A 220 9.79 -9.59 -8.79
N THR A 221 10.07 -10.71 -9.47
CA THR A 221 9.42 -11.98 -9.12
C THR A 221 9.80 -12.47 -7.72
N TRP A 222 11.00 -12.16 -7.24
CA TRP A 222 11.41 -12.46 -5.85
C TRP A 222 10.67 -11.59 -4.84
N HIS A 223 10.37 -10.33 -5.16
CA HIS A 223 9.47 -9.50 -4.34
C HIS A 223 8.07 -10.10 -4.27
N LEU A 224 7.51 -10.57 -5.41
CA LEU A 224 6.20 -11.25 -5.42
C LEU A 224 6.21 -12.49 -4.51
N MET A 225 7.23 -13.34 -4.61
CA MET A 225 7.37 -14.54 -3.77
C MET A 225 7.59 -14.18 -2.30
N GLY A 226 8.48 -13.22 -2.01
CA GLY A 226 8.77 -12.78 -0.64
C GLY A 226 7.54 -12.18 0.04
N ALA A 227 6.77 -11.36 -0.66
CA ALA A 227 5.52 -10.79 -0.15
C ALA A 227 4.46 -11.88 0.11
N LEU A 228 4.38 -12.93 -0.74
CA LEU A 228 3.47 -14.05 -0.52
C LEU A 228 3.81 -14.81 0.76
N LEU A 229 5.09 -15.11 0.97
CA LEU A 229 5.58 -15.74 2.20
C LEU A 229 5.32 -14.86 3.41
N TYR A 230 5.59 -13.56 3.30
CA TYR A 230 5.34 -12.58 4.37
C TYR A 230 3.88 -12.52 4.78
N VAL A 231 2.94 -12.44 3.81
CA VAL A 231 1.49 -12.47 4.05
C VAL A 231 1.08 -13.79 4.75
N GLY A 232 1.67 -14.92 4.35
CA GLY A 232 1.45 -16.22 4.98
C GLY A 232 1.94 -16.26 6.43
N VAL A 233 3.15 -15.76 6.70
CA VAL A 233 3.72 -15.67 8.06
C VAL A 233 2.86 -14.79 8.96
N LEU A 234 2.40 -13.62 8.47
CA LEU A 234 1.47 -12.77 9.21
C LEU A 234 0.13 -13.46 9.48
N GLY A 235 -0.31 -14.34 8.58
CA GLY A 235 -1.49 -15.19 8.80
C GLY A 235 -1.31 -16.14 9.99
N VAL A 236 -0.15 -16.79 10.10
CA VAL A 236 0.21 -17.65 11.24
C VAL A 236 0.27 -16.84 12.53
N VAL A 237 0.91 -15.65 12.50
CA VAL A 237 0.97 -14.75 13.66
C VAL A 237 -0.42 -14.31 14.10
N ALA A 238 -1.27 -13.92 13.16
CA ALA A 238 -2.66 -13.54 13.44
C ALA A 238 -3.46 -14.72 14.04
N TRP A 239 -3.25 -15.92 13.53
CA TRP A 239 -3.91 -17.13 14.06
C TRP A 239 -3.49 -17.43 15.50
N LEU A 240 -2.18 -17.44 15.78
CA LEU A 240 -1.66 -17.66 17.14
C LEU A 240 -2.17 -16.59 18.12
N TRP A 241 -2.21 -15.33 17.67
CA TRP A 241 -2.74 -14.23 18.47
C TRP A 241 -4.23 -14.41 18.77
N CYS A 242 -5.05 -14.71 17.76
CA CYS A 242 -6.50 -14.93 17.93
C CYS A 242 -6.79 -16.13 18.82
N ALA A 243 -6.06 -17.24 18.65
CA ALA A 243 -6.23 -18.45 19.47
C ALA A 243 -5.96 -18.17 20.95
N ARG A 244 -4.92 -17.38 21.27
CA ARG A 244 -4.64 -16.96 22.65
C ARG A 244 -5.72 -16.05 23.22
N CYS A 245 -6.23 -15.10 22.44
CA CYS A 245 -7.25 -14.16 22.90
C CYS A 245 -8.62 -14.82 23.13
N GLU A 246 -8.98 -15.82 22.32
CA GLU A 246 -10.27 -16.53 22.42
C GLU A 246 -10.22 -17.73 23.39
N GLY A 247 -9.08 -18.02 24.03
CA GLY A 247 -8.94 -19.10 24.98
C GLY A 247 -9.08 -20.51 24.38
N VAL A 248 -8.91 -20.68 23.09
CA VAL A 248 -9.09 -21.94 22.33
C VAL A 248 -8.15 -23.07 22.81
N GLY A 249 -7.17 -22.78 23.66
CA GLY A 249 -6.24 -23.77 24.23
C GLY A 249 -6.59 -24.26 25.65
N LYS A 250 -7.59 -23.70 26.34
CA LYS A 250 -7.87 -24.01 27.74
C LYS A 250 -8.97 -25.05 28.02
N ASN A 251 -9.69 -25.53 27.01
CA ASN A 251 -10.79 -26.47 27.14
C ASN A 251 -10.55 -27.77 26.34
N ARG A 252 -9.37 -28.35 26.41
CA ARG A 252 -9.07 -29.69 25.87
C ARG A 252 -8.46 -30.60 26.93
N ASP A 253 -8.89 -30.43 28.16
CA ASP A 253 -8.67 -31.42 29.24
C ASP A 253 -10.01 -31.94 29.73
#